data_ecc896f8b81df66c58aeb23a806a112e
#
_entry.id   ecc896f8b81df66c58aeb23a806a112e
#
_cell.length_a   1.000
_cell.length_b   1.000
_cell.length_c   1.000
_cell.angle_alpha   90.00
_cell.angle_beta   90.00
_cell.angle_gamma   90.00
#
_symmetry.space_group_name_H-M   'P 1'
#
loop_
_entity.id
_entity.type
_entity.pdbx_description
1 polymer ?
#
loop_
_entity_poly.entity_id
_entity_poly.type
_entity_poly.pdbx_seq_one_letter_code
_entity_poly.pdbx_strand_id
1 'polypeptide(L)'
;MRRTNKMAIMMIALMISLMGSSSVGAGEMRSGGATAEMRFEGGYGGLWIRADSLDLGSSLPANQKLYYGIGEGSAARGDVDPIPSWNEGSAKRAILSFVSDVTSEGGPNFVAPEDRIATFDNDGTLWCEYPNYVPYLFIFDRVYDMASYHPEWNSTEPFSSILSGERTGAGSFSPGEVLEIYVATSSNMTAEEYMALARDWLDRSSHPDYGLPYAECVYKPMLELLSYLRSQGFKVYIVTGGDQDFVRAFSQEVYGIPPEQVIGSAVKHQFIEVDGNTSVVKLPEVQVVTDGRVKAEQIQQIVGLRPILAYGNSDGDIPMLKFATGGEGPSLGLLNHHDDPIREYAYEDGSTIGRLEEGLDLAGEWGWEVMSMKDDWKYIF
;
A
#
# COMPACT_ATOMS: atom_id res chain seq x y z
N MET A 1 -11.58 41.14 -1.21
CA MET A 1 -10.40 40.26 -1.35
C MET A 1 -10.72 38.75 -1.34
N ARG A 2 -11.76 38.23 -0.65
CA ARG A 2 -12.07 36.78 -0.58
C ARG A 2 -12.75 36.16 -1.83
N ARG A 3 -13.30 36.96 -2.76
CA ARG A 3 -13.96 36.46 -3.98
C ARG A 3 -13.02 36.20 -5.16
N THR A 4 -11.90 36.93 -5.22
CA THR A 4 -10.91 36.82 -6.30
C THR A 4 -10.08 35.53 -6.26
N ASN A 5 -9.80 35.00 -5.07
CA ASN A 5 -9.02 33.75 -4.96
C ASN A 5 -9.83 32.48 -5.35
N LYS A 6 -11.14 32.44 -5.09
CA LYS A 6 -11.99 31.31 -5.52
C LYS A 6 -12.14 31.23 -7.04
N MET A 7 -12.22 32.37 -7.71
CA MET A 7 -12.29 32.42 -9.18
C MET A 7 -10.98 31.98 -9.84
N ALA A 8 -9.82 32.32 -9.27
CA ALA A 8 -8.52 31.89 -9.78
C ALA A 8 -8.35 30.37 -9.69
N ILE A 9 -8.73 29.75 -8.56
CA ILE A 9 -8.67 28.31 -8.36
C ILE A 9 -9.65 27.57 -9.28
N MET A 10 -10.87 28.08 -9.47
CA MET A 10 -11.85 27.51 -10.39
C MET A 10 -11.42 27.66 -11.87
N MET A 11 -10.76 28.74 -12.25
CA MET A 11 -10.21 28.88 -13.61
C MET A 11 -9.03 27.94 -13.87
N ILE A 12 -8.18 27.68 -12.89
CA ILE A 12 -7.09 26.69 -13.00
C ILE A 12 -7.66 25.28 -13.19
N ALA A 13 -8.66 24.89 -12.41
CA ALA A 13 -9.32 23.60 -12.55
C ALA A 13 -10.06 23.45 -13.91
N LEU A 14 -10.67 24.51 -14.42
CA LEU A 14 -11.34 24.53 -15.71
C LEU A 14 -10.37 24.47 -16.90
N MET A 15 -9.19 25.11 -16.80
CA MET A 15 -8.14 25.01 -17.83
C MET A 15 -7.50 23.62 -17.89
N ILE A 16 -7.32 22.96 -16.76
CA ILE A 16 -6.84 21.56 -16.70
C ILE A 16 -7.82 20.61 -17.39
N SER A 17 -9.12 20.85 -17.25
CA SER A 17 -10.17 20.04 -17.88
C SER A 17 -10.32 20.26 -19.39
N LEU A 18 -9.86 21.39 -19.92
CA LEU A 18 -9.97 21.75 -21.35
C LEU A 18 -8.71 21.41 -22.17
N MET A 19 -7.59 21.07 -21.52
CA MET A 19 -6.34 20.72 -22.20
C MET A 19 -6.13 19.20 -22.28
N GLY A 20 -7.16 18.46 -22.67
CA GLY A 20 -7.00 17.08 -23.13
C GLY A 20 -6.19 17.06 -24.43
N SER A 21 -5.04 16.40 -24.38
CA SER A 21 -4.12 16.01 -25.48
C SER A 21 -3.25 17.11 -26.12
N SER A 22 -1.93 16.88 -25.94
CA SER A 22 -0.79 17.24 -26.81
C SER A 22 -0.60 18.71 -27.17
N SER A 23 0.21 19.40 -26.40
CA SER A 23 1.33 20.25 -26.87
C SER A 23 1.99 21.01 -25.68
N VAL A 24 3.30 21.23 -25.80
CA VAL A 24 4.08 22.04 -24.85
C VAL A 24 3.57 23.47 -24.89
N GLY A 25 3.18 24.04 -23.75
CA GLY A 25 2.78 25.42 -23.60
C GLY A 25 3.34 26.02 -22.31
N ALA A 26 3.97 27.19 -22.39
CA ALA A 26 4.33 27.98 -21.22
C ALA A 26 3.42 29.20 -21.13
N GLY A 27 2.96 29.54 -19.93
CA GLY A 27 2.13 30.71 -19.66
C GLY A 27 2.54 31.41 -18.38
N GLU A 28 2.60 32.75 -18.44
CA GLU A 28 2.84 33.59 -17.27
C GLU A 28 1.52 34.23 -16.81
N MET A 29 1.23 34.18 -15.53
CA MET A 29 0.05 34.80 -14.95
C MET A 29 0.46 35.79 -13.86
N ARG A 30 -0.05 37.02 -13.95
CA ARG A 30 0.18 38.07 -12.95
C ARG A 30 -1.13 38.47 -12.29
N SER A 31 -1.19 38.44 -10.99
CA SER A 31 -2.29 39.01 -10.21
C SER A 31 -1.77 39.53 -8.86
N GLY A 32 -1.99 40.84 -8.61
CA GLY A 32 -1.83 41.41 -7.28
C GLY A 32 -0.43 41.35 -6.66
N GLY A 33 0.64 41.45 -7.48
CA GLY A 33 2.01 41.50 -6.98
C GLY A 33 2.73 40.15 -6.84
N ALA A 34 2.07 39.05 -7.16
CA ALA A 34 2.69 37.73 -7.22
C ALA A 34 2.78 37.26 -8.68
N THR A 35 3.89 36.63 -9.04
CA THR A 35 4.14 36.04 -10.37
C THR A 35 4.23 34.54 -10.22
N ALA A 36 3.46 33.80 -11.01
CA ALA A 36 3.56 32.35 -11.09
C ALA A 36 3.91 31.93 -12.52
N GLU A 37 4.93 31.13 -12.69
CA GLU A 37 5.36 30.59 -13.97
C GLU A 37 4.91 29.12 -14.04
N MET A 38 4.16 28.74 -15.08
CA MET A 38 3.71 27.38 -15.33
C MET A 38 4.37 26.85 -16.59
N ARG A 39 4.92 25.65 -16.53
CA ARG A 39 5.43 24.90 -17.70
C ARG A 39 4.80 23.52 -17.75
N PHE A 40 4.39 23.14 -18.94
CA PHE A 40 3.96 21.78 -19.28
C PHE A 40 5.00 21.17 -20.20
N GLU A 41 5.51 20.00 -19.86
CA GLU A 41 6.30 19.17 -20.76
C GLU A 41 5.53 17.89 -21.05
N GLY A 42 5.26 17.64 -22.34
CA GLY A 42 4.50 16.48 -22.79
C GLY A 42 5.30 15.20 -22.68
N GLY A 43 4.65 14.15 -22.17
CA GLY A 43 5.18 12.81 -21.99
C GLY A 43 5.59 12.56 -20.53
N TYR A 44 4.67 12.10 -19.70
CA TYR A 44 4.85 11.77 -18.25
C TYR A 44 5.38 12.90 -17.35
N GLY A 45 5.19 14.13 -17.74
CA GLY A 45 5.65 15.32 -16.99
C GLY A 45 4.56 15.88 -16.09
N GLY A 46 4.90 16.13 -14.83
CA GLY A 46 4.02 16.78 -13.86
C GLY A 46 3.83 18.28 -14.12
N LEU A 47 2.78 18.85 -13.55
CA LEU A 47 2.53 20.29 -13.52
C LEU A 47 3.43 20.93 -12.46
N TRP A 48 4.25 21.91 -12.87
CA TRP A 48 5.10 22.68 -11.97
C TRP A 48 4.53 24.07 -11.76
N ILE A 49 4.40 24.50 -10.51
CA ILE A 49 4.04 25.87 -10.14
C ILE A 49 5.15 26.41 -9.24
N ARG A 50 5.86 27.44 -9.72
CA ARG A 50 6.76 28.22 -8.88
C ARG A 50 6.05 29.49 -8.43
N ALA A 51 5.91 29.68 -7.11
CA ALA A 51 5.38 30.88 -6.52
C ALA A 51 6.38 31.41 -5.49
N ASP A 52 6.91 32.62 -5.69
CA ASP A 52 7.93 33.22 -4.83
C ASP A 52 7.36 33.79 -3.51
N SER A 53 6.02 33.83 -3.35
CA SER A 53 5.33 34.14 -2.07
C SER A 53 3.83 33.82 -2.17
N LEU A 54 3.40 32.70 -1.63
CA LEU A 54 1.99 32.44 -1.32
C LEU A 54 1.86 32.23 0.19
N ASP A 55 1.30 33.23 0.87
CA ASP A 55 0.81 33.08 2.24
C ASP A 55 -0.55 32.37 2.18
N LEU A 56 -0.54 31.05 2.33
CA LEU A 56 -1.73 30.20 2.40
C LEU A 56 -2.17 30.10 3.86
N GLY A 57 -2.59 31.22 4.44
CA GLY A 57 -3.21 31.24 5.77
C GLY A 57 -4.43 30.32 5.85
N SER A 58 -4.35 29.30 6.68
CA SER A 58 -5.38 28.56 7.43
C SER A 58 -6.79 28.38 6.85
N SER A 59 -6.99 28.05 5.60
CA SER A 59 -8.34 27.83 5.06
C SER A 59 -8.44 26.76 3.97
N LEU A 60 -7.67 25.69 4.07
CA LEU A 60 -7.93 24.46 3.31
C LEU A 60 -8.74 23.50 4.18
N PRO A 61 -9.76 22.83 3.63
CA PRO A 61 -10.44 21.75 4.36
C PRO A 61 -9.46 20.62 4.65
N ALA A 62 -9.64 19.96 5.79
CA ALA A 62 -8.71 18.97 6.36
C ALA A 62 -8.36 17.77 5.44
N ASN A 63 -9.05 17.59 4.33
CA ASN A 63 -8.96 16.43 3.45
C ASN A 63 -8.18 16.66 2.14
N GLN A 64 -7.45 17.77 1.99
CA GLN A 64 -6.58 17.98 0.83
C GLN A 64 -5.16 18.26 1.28
N LYS A 65 -4.35 17.21 1.46
CA LYS A 65 -2.89 17.32 1.53
C LYS A 65 -2.34 17.47 0.11
N LEU A 66 -1.77 18.62 -0.22
CA LEU A 66 -0.99 18.78 -1.44
C LEU A 66 0.38 18.09 -1.22
N TYR A 67 0.63 17.05 -1.98
CA TYR A 67 1.97 16.45 -2.07
C TYR A 67 2.82 17.27 -3.03
N TYR A 68 3.90 17.87 -2.54
CA TYR A 68 4.88 18.57 -3.38
C TYR A 68 5.85 17.54 -3.96
N GLY A 69 5.78 17.32 -5.27
CA GLY A 69 6.88 16.70 -6.00
C GLY A 69 7.99 17.71 -6.21
N ILE A 70 9.21 17.43 -5.74
CA ILE A 70 10.39 18.26 -6.00
C ILE A 70 10.86 17.90 -7.41
N GLY A 71 10.68 18.79 -8.37
CA GLY A 71 11.16 18.65 -9.74
C GLY A 71 12.60 19.13 -9.88
N GLU A 72 13.37 18.45 -10.68
CA GLU A 72 14.77 18.71 -10.94
C GLU A 72 14.99 20.03 -11.70
N GLY A 73 15.39 21.06 -10.98
CA GLY A 73 16.19 22.14 -11.53
C GLY A 73 17.66 21.78 -11.33
N SER A 74 18.47 21.81 -12.39
CA SER A 74 19.91 21.58 -12.33
C SER A 74 20.61 22.72 -11.54
N ALA A 75 20.56 22.61 -10.23
CA ALA A 75 21.47 23.26 -9.31
C ALA A 75 22.24 22.15 -8.62
N ALA A 76 23.51 22.33 -8.35
CA ALA A 76 24.42 21.34 -7.79
C ALA A 76 23.72 20.42 -6.76
N ARG A 77 23.63 19.11 -7.07
CA ARG A 77 23.08 18.07 -6.19
C ARG A 77 23.88 18.05 -4.91
N GLY A 78 23.39 18.67 -3.86
CA GLY A 78 23.56 18.16 -2.51
C GLY A 78 22.67 16.94 -2.46
N ASP A 79 23.24 15.77 -2.14
CA ASP A 79 22.53 14.52 -2.08
C ASP A 79 21.37 14.64 -1.08
N VAL A 80 20.15 14.84 -1.58
CA VAL A 80 18.95 14.80 -0.76
C VAL A 80 18.69 13.32 -0.46
N ASP A 81 18.72 12.99 0.82
CA ASP A 81 18.42 11.63 1.30
C ASP A 81 17.02 11.20 0.82
N PRO A 82 16.88 10.16 -0.02
CA PRO A 82 15.59 9.78 -0.57
C PRO A 82 14.68 9.05 0.44
N ILE A 83 15.24 8.56 1.54
CA ILE A 83 14.54 7.82 2.61
C ILE A 83 14.94 8.37 3.99
N PRO A 84 14.60 9.64 4.29
CA PRO A 84 15.09 10.36 5.47
C PRO A 84 14.57 9.81 6.80
N SER A 85 13.46 9.06 6.81
CA SER A 85 12.92 8.40 8.01
C SER A 85 13.69 7.13 8.39
N TRP A 86 14.65 6.69 7.58
CA TRP A 86 15.57 5.59 7.90
C TRP A 86 16.82 6.11 8.62
N ASN A 87 17.24 5.40 9.65
CA ASN A 87 18.52 5.64 10.30
C ASN A 87 19.70 5.25 9.39
N GLU A 88 20.85 5.89 9.61
CA GLU A 88 22.09 5.48 8.94
C GLU A 88 22.54 4.13 9.49
N GLY A 89 22.38 3.07 8.71
CA GLY A 89 22.65 1.67 9.11
C GLY A 89 22.97 0.77 7.93
N SER A 90 23.11 -0.54 8.18
CA SER A 90 23.30 -1.56 7.14
C SER A 90 22.11 -1.62 6.20
N ALA A 91 20.94 -1.59 6.76
CA ALA A 91 19.66 -1.67 6.09
C ALA A 91 19.45 -0.56 5.05
N LYS A 92 19.57 0.70 5.45
CA LYS A 92 19.51 1.84 4.55
C LYS A 92 20.55 1.77 3.45
N ARG A 93 21.79 1.41 3.81
CA ARG A 93 22.88 1.27 2.80
C ARG A 93 22.61 0.14 1.83
N ALA A 94 22.09 -1.00 2.28
CA ALA A 94 21.75 -2.13 1.40
C ALA A 94 20.70 -1.70 0.36
N ILE A 95 19.64 -1.02 0.78
CA ILE A 95 18.58 -0.50 -0.11
C ILE A 95 19.18 0.49 -1.14
N LEU A 96 19.87 1.53 -0.68
CA LEU A 96 20.41 2.57 -1.55
C LEU A 96 21.46 2.03 -2.51
N SER A 97 22.33 1.14 -2.03
CA SER A 97 23.38 0.51 -2.85
C SER A 97 22.76 -0.40 -3.92
N PHE A 98 21.81 -1.26 -3.54
CA PHE A 98 21.11 -2.12 -4.49
C PHE A 98 20.40 -1.32 -5.58
N VAL A 99 19.61 -0.32 -5.20
CA VAL A 99 18.88 0.51 -6.17
C VAL A 99 19.85 1.26 -7.09
N SER A 100 20.92 1.84 -6.54
CA SER A 100 21.96 2.51 -7.34
C SER A 100 22.62 1.55 -8.34
N ASP A 101 22.91 0.33 -7.91
CA ASP A 101 23.59 -0.69 -8.73
C ASP A 101 22.71 -1.13 -9.91
N VAL A 102 21.44 -1.47 -9.66
CA VAL A 102 20.53 -1.96 -10.70
C VAL A 102 20.01 -0.85 -11.62
N THR A 103 20.18 0.41 -11.25
CA THR A 103 19.74 1.55 -12.07
C THR A 103 20.88 2.24 -12.83
N SER A 104 22.14 1.90 -12.55
CA SER A 104 23.32 2.48 -13.20
C SER A 104 23.45 1.99 -14.63
N GLU A 105 23.09 2.82 -15.61
CA GLU A 105 23.20 2.48 -17.05
C GLU A 105 24.65 2.11 -17.42
N GLY A 106 24.80 0.97 -18.10
CA GLY A 106 26.10 0.43 -18.50
C GLY A 106 26.87 -0.28 -17.37
N GLY A 107 26.33 -0.32 -16.16
CA GLY A 107 26.85 -1.12 -15.06
C GLY A 107 26.65 -2.62 -15.27
N PRO A 108 27.43 -3.48 -14.62
CA PRO A 108 27.34 -4.93 -14.79
C PRO A 108 26.02 -5.52 -14.27
N ASN A 109 25.36 -4.83 -13.34
CA ASN A 109 24.11 -5.25 -12.71
C ASN A 109 22.89 -4.41 -13.14
N PHE A 110 23.05 -3.62 -14.22
CA PHE A 110 21.93 -2.81 -14.72
C PHE A 110 20.74 -3.68 -15.11
N VAL A 111 19.58 -3.32 -14.61
CA VAL A 111 18.29 -3.93 -14.94
C VAL A 111 17.44 -2.89 -15.66
N ALA A 112 16.86 -3.26 -16.80
CA ALA A 112 15.99 -2.34 -17.57
C ALA A 112 14.74 -1.96 -16.76
N PRO A 113 14.21 -0.73 -16.87
CA PRO A 113 13.06 -0.29 -16.08
C PRO A 113 11.84 -1.21 -16.17
N GLU A 114 11.59 -1.82 -17.32
CA GLU A 114 10.49 -2.78 -17.52
C GLU A 114 10.61 -4.04 -16.68
N ASP A 115 11.83 -4.43 -16.30
CA ASP A 115 12.15 -5.63 -15.52
C ASP A 115 12.35 -5.32 -14.02
N ARG A 116 12.34 -4.06 -13.61
CA ARG A 116 12.46 -3.65 -12.20
C ARG A 116 11.16 -3.88 -11.45
N ILE A 117 10.96 -5.10 -10.96
CA ILE A 117 9.79 -5.48 -10.18
C ILE A 117 10.16 -5.55 -8.70
N ALA A 118 9.36 -4.88 -7.86
CA ALA A 118 9.44 -4.96 -6.41
C ALA A 118 8.10 -5.45 -5.83
N THR A 119 8.14 -6.39 -4.90
CA THR A 119 6.96 -6.95 -4.24
C THR A 119 7.02 -6.72 -2.74
N PHE A 120 5.90 -6.33 -2.16
CA PHE A 120 5.76 -6.03 -0.75
C PHE A 120 4.58 -6.80 -0.18
N ASP A 121 4.72 -7.40 0.99
CA ASP A 121 3.57 -7.72 1.80
C ASP A 121 2.88 -6.43 2.30
N ASN A 122 1.68 -6.53 2.86
CA ASN A 122 0.92 -5.38 3.35
C ASN A 122 0.92 -5.30 4.87
N ASP A 123 0.25 -6.27 5.51
CA ASP A 123 0.05 -6.28 6.96
C ASP A 123 1.39 -6.54 7.67
N GLY A 124 1.79 -5.67 8.60
CA GLY A 124 3.09 -5.71 9.27
C GLY A 124 4.29 -5.25 8.40
N THR A 125 4.09 -5.05 7.09
CA THR A 125 5.14 -4.58 6.18
C THR A 125 4.95 -3.13 5.77
N LEU A 126 3.75 -2.75 5.33
CA LEU A 126 3.44 -1.38 4.88
C LEU A 126 2.64 -0.59 5.91
N TRP A 127 1.86 -1.27 6.72
CA TRP A 127 1.05 -0.71 7.80
C TRP A 127 0.98 -1.65 8.99
N CYS A 128 0.38 -1.20 10.10
CA CYS A 128 0.19 -2.00 11.30
C CYS A 128 -0.64 -3.27 11.05
N GLU A 129 -0.34 -4.33 11.78
CA GLU A 129 -1.13 -5.57 11.79
C GLU A 129 -1.56 -6.00 13.20
N TYR A 130 -0.95 -5.43 14.23
CA TYR A 130 -1.22 -5.77 15.62
C TYR A 130 -2.18 -4.75 16.25
N PRO A 131 -3.07 -5.08 17.19
CA PRO A 131 -3.25 -6.39 17.83
C PRO A 131 -4.11 -7.38 17.03
N ASN A 132 -4.64 -6.99 15.87
CA ASN A 132 -5.41 -7.85 14.96
C ASN A 132 -5.19 -7.39 13.52
N TYR A 133 -5.14 -8.33 12.60
CA TYR A 133 -5.16 -8.01 11.17
C TYR A 133 -6.35 -7.12 10.83
N VAL A 134 -6.07 -5.94 10.26
CA VAL A 134 -7.10 -4.94 9.95
C VAL A 134 -8.19 -5.48 9.01
N PRO A 135 -7.89 -6.27 7.96
CA PRO A 135 -8.94 -6.89 7.14
C PRO A 135 -9.89 -7.80 7.93
N TYR A 136 -9.41 -8.46 9.00
CA TYR A 136 -10.27 -9.30 9.83
C TYR A 136 -11.24 -8.46 10.67
N LEU A 137 -10.79 -7.33 11.19
CA LEU A 137 -11.69 -6.42 11.92
C LEU A 137 -12.82 -5.93 11.01
N PHE A 138 -12.50 -5.62 9.76
CA PHE A 138 -13.50 -5.23 8.77
C PHE A 138 -14.55 -6.32 8.55
N ILE A 139 -14.15 -7.56 8.28
CA ILE A 139 -15.12 -8.64 8.05
C ILE A 139 -15.93 -9.01 9.31
N PHE A 140 -15.37 -8.81 10.51
CA PHE A 140 -16.11 -9.00 11.76
C PHE A 140 -17.18 -7.92 11.94
N ASP A 141 -16.85 -6.66 11.69
CA ASP A 141 -17.83 -5.57 11.71
C ASP A 141 -18.92 -5.77 10.66
N ARG A 142 -18.56 -6.32 9.49
CA ARG A 142 -19.55 -6.71 8.47
C ARG A 142 -20.54 -7.76 8.97
N VAL A 143 -20.14 -8.69 9.85
CA VAL A 143 -21.06 -9.65 10.47
C VAL A 143 -22.13 -8.91 11.27
N TYR A 144 -21.76 -7.90 12.08
CA TYR A 144 -22.74 -7.06 12.81
C TYR A 144 -23.67 -6.29 11.86
N ASP A 145 -23.13 -5.69 10.80
CA ASP A 145 -23.90 -4.94 9.82
C ASP A 145 -24.95 -5.81 9.10
N MET A 146 -24.60 -7.08 8.83
CA MET A 146 -25.44 -8.03 8.09
C MET A 146 -26.36 -8.88 8.97
N ALA A 147 -26.16 -8.92 10.29
CA ALA A 147 -26.88 -9.81 11.21
C ALA A 147 -28.40 -9.70 11.12
N SER A 148 -28.95 -8.51 10.83
CA SER A 148 -30.40 -8.32 10.67
C SER A 148 -30.98 -9.03 9.44
N TYR A 149 -30.17 -9.30 8.43
CA TYR A 149 -30.53 -10.05 7.22
C TYR A 149 -30.26 -11.54 7.34
N HIS A 150 -29.50 -11.96 8.37
CA HIS A 150 -29.05 -13.32 8.64
C HIS A 150 -29.38 -13.74 10.08
N PRO A 151 -30.67 -13.86 10.44
CA PRO A 151 -31.07 -14.21 11.81
C PRO A 151 -30.52 -15.54 12.29
N GLU A 152 -30.22 -16.47 11.39
CA GLU A 152 -29.57 -17.76 11.69
C GLU A 152 -28.17 -17.59 12.30
N TRP A 153 -27.47 -16.51 12.03
CA TRP A 153 -26.14 -16.23 12.56
C TRP A 153 -26.10 -16.08 14.09
N ASN A 154 -27.22 -15.74 14.72
CA ASN A 154 -27.30 -15.68 16.17
C ASN A 154 -27.12 -17.05 16.86
N SER A 155 -27.23 -18.14 16.12
CA SER A 155 -27.12 -19.50 16.64
C SER A 155 -26.16 -20.40 15.86
N THR A 156 -25.44 -19.87 14.88
CA THR A 156 -24.54 -20.61 14.00
C THR A 156 -23.10 -20.10 14.16
N GLU A 157 -22.17 -20.97 14.53
CA GLU A 157 -20.75 -20.66 14.50
C GLU A 157 -20.24 -20.52 13.05
N PRO A 158 -19.26 -19.63 12.83
CA PRO A 158 -18.55 -18.78 13.80
C PRO A 158 -19.24 -17.46 14.12
N PHE A 159 -20.34 -17.13 13.46
CA PHE A 159 -21.04 -15.84 13.54
C PHE A 159 -21.62 -15.56 14.93
N SER A 160 -22.16 -16.58 15.59
CA SER A 160 -22.77 -16.44 16.94
C SER A 160 -21.72 -15.96 17.98
N SER A 161 -20.51 -16.47 17.92
CA SER A 161 -19.43 -16.04 18.81
C SER A 161 -18.98 -14.61 18.56
N ILE A 162 -19.02 -14.12 17.30
CA ILE A 162 -18.77 -12.71 16.96
C ILE A 162 -19.89 -11.84 17.54
N LEU A 163 -21.15 -12.17 17.22
CA LEU A 163 -22.32 -11.37 17.62
C LEU A 163 -22.51 -11.31 19.13
N SER A 164 -22.14 -12.36 19.87
CA SER A 164 -22.15 -12.37 21.34
C SER A 164 -20.96 -11.63 21.97
N GLY A 165 -19.90 -11.34 21.20
CA GLY A 165 -18.65 -10.80 21.72
C GLY A 165 -17.80 -11.81 22.49
N GLU A 166 -18.09 -13.10 22.38
CA GLU A 166 -17.34 -14.16 23.06
C GLU A 166 -15.95 -14.35 22.45
N ARG A 167 -15.83 -14.18 21.12
CA ARG A 167 -14.57 -14.28 20.36
C ARG A 167 -14.36 -13.00 19.57
N THR A 168 -13.32 -12.24 19.92
CA THR A 168 -13.11 -10.87 19.39
C THR A 168 -11.82 -10.66 18.60
N GLY A 169 -10.90 -11.59 18.63
CA GLY A 169 -9.62 -11.46 17.93
C GLY A 169 -9.44 -12.49 16.83
N ALA A 170 -8.68 -12.15 15.79
CA ALA A 170 -8.37 -13.05 14.68
C ALA A 170 -7.80 -14.41 15.16
N GLY A 171 -6.92 -14.39 16.14
CA GLY A 171 -6.35 -15.60 16.75
C GLY A 171 -7.36 -16.49 17.52
N SER A 172 -8.59 -16.01 17.70
CA SER A 172 -9.67 -16.82 18.32
C SER A 172 -10.39 -17.74 17.34
N PHE A 173 -10.15 -17.57 16.03
CA PHE A 173 -10.81 -18.33 14.96
C PHE A 173 -9.80 -19.19 14.23
N SER A 174 -10.22 -20.39 13.83
CA SER A 174 -9.43 -21.22 12.93
C SER A 174 -9.38 -20.59 11.52
N PRO A 175 -8.37 -20.91 10.69
CA PRO A 175 -8.32 -20.41 9.31
C PRO A 175 -9.58 -20.72 8.48
N GLY A 176 -10.22 -21.88 8.73
CA GLY A 176 -11.47 -22.25 8.06
C GLY A 176 -12.65 -21.36 8.46
N GLU A 177 -12.77 -21.01 9.74
CA GLU A 177 -13.80 -20.09 10.23
C GLU A 177 -13.60 -18.66 9.70
N VAL A 178 -12.36 -18.17 9.68
CA VAL A 178 -12.06 -16.86 9.09
C VAL A 178 -12.45 -16.83 7.61
N LEU A 179 -12.15 -17.91 6.88
CA LEU A 179 -12.51 -18.03 5.47
C LEU A 179 -14.02 -18.08 5.25
N GLU A 180 -14.77 -18.75 6.13
CA GLU A 180 -16.23 -18.77 6.12
C GLU A 180 -16.81 -17.38 6.36
N ILE A 181 -16.31 -16.64 7.36
CA ILE A 181 -16.70 -15.26 7.63
C ILE A 181 -16.41 -14.37 6.43
N TYR A 182 -15.19 -14.47 5.88
CA TYR A 182 -14.77 -13.71 4.70
C TYR A 182 -15.71 -13.93 3.51
N VAL A 183 -15.98 -15.19 3.16
CA VAL A 183 -16.87 -15.53 2.05
C VAL A 183 -18.29 -15.01 2.29
N ALA A 184 -18.83 -15.17 3.50
CA ALA A 184 -20.18 -14.72 3.83
C ALA A 184 -20.34 -13.19 3.76
N THR A 185 -19.30 -12.43 4.14
CA THR A 185 -19.36 -10.97 4.27
C THR A 185 -18.91 -10.21 3.02
N SER A 186 -18.20 -10.89 2.08
CA SER A 186 -17.64 -10.28 0.87
C SER A 186 -18.35 -10.66 -0.43
N SER A 187 -19.32 -11.57 -0.38
CA SER A 187 -19.97 -12.12 -1.58
C SER A 187 -21.32 -11.48 -1.90
N ASN A 188 -21.87 -11.82 -3.07
CA ASN A 188 -23.15 -11.36 -3.58
C ASN A 188 -23.25 -9.83 -3.81
N MET A 189 -22.11 -9.21 -4.07
CA MET A 189 -21.98 -7.79 -4.43
C MET A 189 -20.87 -7.64 -5.46
N THR A 190 -20.77 -6.48 -6.10
CA THR A 190 -19.66 -6.19 -7.00
C THR A 190 -18.38 -5.87 -6.24
N ALA A 191 -17.22 -5.96 -6.90
CA ALA A 191 -15.95 -5.53 -6.31
C ALA A 191 -15.96 -4.03 -5.97
N GLU A 192 -16.62 -3.20 -6.79
CA GLU A 192 -16.76 -1.77 -6.55
C GLU A 192 -17.59 -1.47 -5.31
N GLU A 193 -18.70 -2.19 -5.10
CA GLU A 193 -19.53 -2.06 -3.90
C GLU A 193 -18.74 -2.49 -2.65
N TYR A 194 -18.01 -3.59 -2.74
CA TYR A 194 -17.17 -4.06 -1.63
C TYR A 194 -16.06 -3.06 -1.29
N MET A 195 -15.35 -2.54 -2.28
CA MET A 195 -14.33 -1.50 -2.09
C MET A 195 -14.92 -0.22 -1.49
N ALA A 196 -16.13 0.16 -1.87
CA ALA A 196 -16.81 1.32 -1.28
C ALA A 196 -17.12 1.10 0.21
N LEU A 197 -17.59 -0.11 0.59
CA LEU A 197 -17.81 -0.48 1.99
C LEU A 197 -16.50 -0.48 2.80
N ALA A 198 -15.41 -0.97 2.21
CA ALA A 198 -14.11 -0.98 2.84
C ALA A 198 -13.57 0.45 3.10
N ARG A 199 -13.71 1.37 2.12
CA ARG A 199 -13.34 2.79 2.30
C ARG A 199 -14.16 3.44 3.41
N ASP A 200 -15.49 3.29 3.37
CA ASP A 200 -16.39 3.86 4.38
C ASP A 200 -16.07 3.33 5.79
N TRP A 201 -15.67 2.06 5.90
CA TRP A 201 -15.23 1.49 7.15
C TRP A 201 -13.88 2.07 7.62
N LEU A 202 -12.90 2.19 6.73
CA LEU A 202 -11.58 2.76 7.04
C LEU A 202 -11.67 4.23 7.48
N ASP A 203 -12.59 5.01 6.89
CA ASP A 203 -12.80 6.42 7.24
C ASP A 203 -13.32 6.63 8.68
N ARG A 204 -14.01 5.63 9.25
CA ARG A 204 -14.64 5.71 10.58
C ARG A 204 -13.97 4.84 11.64
N SER A 205 -13.07 3.94 11.24
CA SER A 205 -12.42 2.99 12.15
C SER A 205 -11.01 3.44 12.50
N SER A 206 -10.66 3.26 13.78
CA SER A 206 -9.36 3.69 14.30
C SER A 206 -8.68 2.58 15.07
N HIS A 207 -7.36 2.61 15.05
CA HIS A 207 -6.54 1.70 15.84
C HIS A 207 -6.78 1.93 17.34
N PRO A 208 -7.02 0.86 18.13
CA PRO A 208 -7.44 1.01 19.53
C PRO A 208 -6.39 1.69 20.41
N ASP A 209 -5.10 1.46 20.19
CA ASP A 209 -4.04 1.98 21.03
C ASP A 209 -3.45 3.29 20.53
N TYR A 210 -3.40 3.49 19.20
CA TYR A 210 -2.86 4.74 18.63
C TYR A 210 -3.92 5.83 18.49
N GLY A 211 -5.21 5.47 18.43
CA GLY A 211 -6.30 6.42 18.18
C GLY A 211 -6.26 7.07 16.80
N LEU A 212 -5.41 6.58 15.91
CA LEU A 212 -5.30 7.01 14.51
C LEU A 212 -6.27 6.22 13.64
N PRO A 213 -6.86 6.81 12.59
CA PRO A 213 -7.51 6.03 11.54
C PRO A 213 -6.56 4.95 10.99
N TYR A 214 -7.08 3.76 10.67
CA TYR A 214 -6.21 2.67 10.17
C TYR A 214 -5.44 3.08 8.91
N ALA A 215 -6.03 3.88 8.03
CA ALA A 215 -5.34 4.42 6.84
C ALA A 215 -4.19 5.39 7.17
N GLU A 216 -4.06 5.84 8.42
CA GLU A 216 -2.93 6.65 8.92
C GLU A 216 -1.91 5.82 9.71
N CYS A 217 -2.23 4.55 10.06
CA CYS A 217 -1.30 3.62 10.70
C CYS A 217 -0.36 2.95 9.69
N VAL A 218 0.14 3.72 8.74
CA VAL A 218 1.07 3.30 7.70
C VAL A 218 2.50 3.69 8.05
N TYR A 219 3.42 2.80 7.81
CA TYR A 219 4.81 3.03 8.17
C TYR A 219 5.45 4.08 7.26
N LYS A 220 5.77 5.22 7.84
CA LYS A 220 6.38 6.35 7.13
C LYS A 220 7.67 5.97 6.38
N PRO A 221 8.60 5.19 6.95
CA PRO A 221 9.79 4.76 6.22
C PRO A 221 9.44 3.95 4.97
N MET A 222 8.35 3.17 5.00
CA MET A 222 7.91 2.38 3.86
C MET A 222 7.29 3.26 2.76
N LEU A 223 6.53 4.29 3.11
CA LEU A 223 6.02 5.27 2.12
C LEU A 223 7.17 5.97 1.37
N GLU A 224 8.25 6.31 2.08
CA GLU A 224 9.45 6.89 1.47
C GLU A 224 10.14 5.88 0.55
N LEU A 225 10.30 4.62 0.98
CA LEU A 225 10.89 3.55 0.17
C LEU A 225 10.07 3.29 -1.10
N LEU A 226 8.75 3.17 -0.99
CA LEU A 226 7.85 3.00 -2.14
C LEU A 226 7.97 4.16 -3.14
N SER A 227 8.03 5.40 -2.64
CA SER A 227 8.21 6.59 -3.47
C SER A 227 9.57 6.61 -4.15
N TYR A 228 10.64 6.27 -3.42
CA TYR A 228 11.98 6.17 -3.95
C TYR A 228 12.08 5.13 -5.07
N LEU A 229 11.61 3.90 -4.83
CA LEU A 229 11.63 2.84 -5.83
C LEU A 229 10.90 3.24 -7.11
N ARG A 230 9.69 3.82 -7.00
CA ARG A 230 8.95 4.31 -8.18
C ARG A 230 9.71 5.39 -8.92
N SER A 231 10.37 6.32 -8.22
CA SER A 231 11.20 7.36 -8.84
C SER A 231 12.41 6.79 -9.60
N GLN A 232 12.83 5.58 -9.22
CA GLN A 232 13.92 4.84 -9.87
C GLN A 232 13.40 3.82 -10.93
N GLY A 233 12.15 3.94 -11.33
CA GLY A 233 11.55 3.15 -12.41
C GLY A 233 11.11 1.75 -12.02
N PHE A 234 10.99 1.45 -10.72
CA PHE A 234 10.42 0.17 -10.28
C PHE A 234 8.90 0.15 -10.42
N LYS A 235 8.36 -0.98 -10.86
CA LYS A 235 6.96 -1.34 -10.70
C LYS A 235 6.79 -2.03 -9.34
N VAL A 236 5.95 -1.46 -8.48
CA VAL A 236 5.78 -1.93 -7.12
C VAL A 236 4.44 -2.64 -6.99
N TYR A 237 4.45 -3.87 -6.51
CA TYR A 237 3.26 -4.69 -6.28
C TYR A 237 3.09 -4.97 -4.80
N ILE A 238 1.85 -4.95 -4.32
CA ILE A 238 1.47 -5.50 -3.02
C ILE A 238 1.09 -6.97 -3.24
N VAL A 239 1.57 -7.87 -2.37
CA VAL A 239 1.27 -9.31 -2.38
C VAL A 239 0.86 -9.73 -0.99
N THR A 240 -0.45 -9.73 -0.73
CA THR A 240 -1.02 -9.87 0.62
C THR A 240 -1.81 -11.16 0.81
N GLY A 241 -1.76 -11.71 2.02
CA GLY A 241 -2.67 -12.76 2.49
C GLY A 241 -4.12 -12.28 2.70
N GLY A 242 -4.32 -10.96 2.86
CA GLY A 242 -5.62 -10.33 2.99
C GLY A 242 -6.42 -10.27 1.68
N ASP A 243 -7.67 -9.81 1.77
CA ASP A 243 -8.52 -9.60 0.59
C ASP A 243 -7.94 -8.51 -0.32
N GLN A 244 -7.75 -8.86 -1.61
CA GLN A 244 -7.18 -7.93 -2.57
C GLN A 244 -8.05 -6.68 -2.79
N ASP A 245 -9.38 -6.81 -2.76
CA ASP A 245 -10.29 -5.69 -3.00
C ASP A 245 -10.38 -4.76 -1.79
N PHE A 246 -10.16 -5.30 -0.58
CA PHE A 246 -9.99 -4.48 0.62
C PHE A 246 -8.76 -3.58 0.49
N VAL A 247 -7.61 -4.14 0.11
CA VAL A 247 -6.38 -3.36 -0.08
C VAL A 247 -6.48 -2.41 -1.28
N ARG A 248 -7.10 -2.82 -2.37
CA ARG A 248 -7.39 -1.98 -3.55
C ARG A 248 -8.22 -0.75 -3.20
N ALA A 249 -9.06 -0.84 -2.17
CA ALA A 249 -9.90 0.25 -1.73
C ALA A 249 -9.10 1.51 -1.34
N PHE A 250 -7.86 1.35 -0.86
CA PHE A 250 -7.05 2.46 -0.35
C PHE A 250 -5.63 2.54 -0.93
N SER A 251 -5.14 1.50 -1.61
CA SER A 251 -3.74 1.39 -2.04
C SER A 251 -3.25 2.57 -2.88
N GLN A 252 -4.08 3.10 -3.78
CA GLN A 252 -3.72 4.25 -4.62
C GLN A 252 -3.61 5.53 -3.80
N GLU A 253 -4.53 5.76 -2.87
CA GLU A 253 -4.56 6.98 -2.07
C GLU A 253 -3.45 6.98 -1.02
N VAL A 254 -3.25 5.86 -0.34
CA VAL A 254 -2.35 5.75 0.81
C VAL A 254 -0.91 5.46 0.39
N TYR A 255 -0.71 4.52 -0.53
CA TYR A 255 0.63 4.07 -0.94
C TYR A 255 1.07 4.62 -2.31
N GLY A 256 0.15 5.19 -3.08
CA GLY A 256 0.37 5.53 -4.49
C GLY A 256 0.55 4.29 -5.38
N ILE A 257 0.03 3.14 -4.97
CA ILE A 257 0.07 1.87 -5.72
C ILE A 257 -1.31 1.66 -6.34
N PRO A 258 -1.40 1.59 -7.69
CA PRO A 258 -2.68 1.44 -8.37
C PRO A 258 -3.31 0.06 -8.10
N PRO A 259 -4.66 -0.05 -8.15
CA PRO A 259 -5.37 -1.27 -7.78
C PRO A 259 -4.94 -2.53 -8.55
N GLU A 260 -4.53 -2.38 -9.81
CA GLU A 260 -4.04 -3.48 -10.64
C GLU A 260 -2.68 -4.03 -10.20
N GLN A 261 -1.97 -3.32 -9.33
CA GLN A 261 -0.72 -3.77 -8.72
C GLN A 261 -0.91 -4.38 -7.32
N VAL A 262 -2.15 -4.69 -6.94
CA VAL A 262 -2.49 -5.40 -5.71
C VAL A 262 -2.88 -6.84 -6.04
N ILE A 263 -2.14 -7.78 -5.50
CA ILE A 263 -2.32 -9.24 -5.58
C ILE A 263 -2.70 -9.70 -4.17
N GLY A 264 -3.82 -10.38 -4.01
CA GLY A 264 -4.28 -10.82 -2.70
C GLY A 264 -5.20 -12.03 -2.75
N SER A 265 -5.70 -12.42 -1.60
CA SER A 265 -6.74 -13.45 -1.53
C SER A 265 -8.03 -12.95 -2.18
N ALA A 266 -8.77 -13.84 -2.81
CA ALA A 266 -9.96 -13.50 -3.56
C ALA A 266 -11.01 -14.60 -3.53
N VAL A 267 -12.28 -14.20 -3.58
CA VAL A 267 -13.40 -15.06 -3.95
C VAL A 267 -13.54 -15.10 -5.47
N LYS A 268 -14.25 -16.08 -6.00
CA LYS A 268 -14.55 -16.17 -7.44
C LYS A 268 -15.40 -14.99 -7.90
N HIS A 269 -15.23 -14.64 -9.15
CA HIS A 269 -16.00 -13.61 -9.81
C HIS A 269 -16.86 -14.20 -10.94
N GLN A 270 -18.05 -13.65 -11.13
CA GLN A 270 -18.95 -14.01 -12.22
C GLN A 270 -19.40 -12.76 -12.97
N PHE A 271 -19.23 -12.79 -14.28
CA PHE A 271 -19.88 -11.82 -15.17
C PHE A 271 -21.39 -12.06 -15.18
N ILE A 272 -22.17 -11.02 -14.99
CA ILE A 272 -23.63 -11.04 -15.08
C ILE A 272 -24.11 -9.97 -16.06
N GLU A 273 -25.24 -10.24 -16.70
CA GLU A 273 -25.98 -9.29 -17.53
C GLU A 273 -27.45 -9.34 -17.11
N VAL A 274 -28.01 -8.20 -16.72
CA VAL A 274 -29.39 -8.06 -16.31
C VAL A 274 -29.97 -6.82 -17.00
N ASP A 275 -30.99 -6.99 -17.81
CA ASP A 275 -31.69 -5.90 -18.53
C ASP A 275 -30.74 -5.00 -19.35
N GLY A 276 -29.72 -5.59 -19.95
CA GLY A 276 -28.70 -4.89 -20.74
C GLY A 276 -27.61 -4.18 -19.93
N ASN A 277 -27.68 -4.22 -18.60
CA ASN A 277 -26.60 -3.77 -17.72
C ASN A 277 -25.66 -4.94 -17.41
N THR A 278 -24.37 -4.66 -17.45
CA THR A 278 -23.32 -5.67 -17.18
C THR A 278 -22.59 -5.37 -15.88
N SER A 279 -22.21 -6.41 -15.13
CA SER A 279 -21.43 -6.30 -13.91
C SER A 279 -20.61 -7.56 -13.67
N VAL A 280 -19.64 -7.47 -12.74
CA VAL A 280 -18.89 -8.60 -12.23
C VAL A 280 -19.12 -8.69 -10.73
N VAL A 281 -19.76 -9.78 -10.29
CA VAL A 281 -20.11 -10.01 -8.89
C VAL A 281 -19.19 -11.01 -8.23
N LYS A 282 -18.94 -10.82 -6.94
CA LYS A 282 -18.18 -11.73 -6.07
C LYS A 282 -19.08 -12.90 -5.66
N LEU A 283 -18.66 -14.13 -5.92
CA LEU A 283 -19.36 -15.36 -5.56
C LEU A 283 -18.97 -15.85 -4.17
N PRO A 284 -19.85 -16.58 -3.47
CA PRO A 284 -19.55 -17.18 -2.16
C PRO A 284 -18.66 -18.44 -2.28
N GLU A 285 -17.57 -18.33 -2.99
CA GLU A 285 -16.62 -19.41 -3.22
C GLU A 285 -15.19 -18.83 -3.31
N VAL A 286 -14.28 -19.37 -2.51
CA VAL A 286 -12.87 -18.97 -2.54
C VAL A 286 -12.25 -19.30 -3.88
N GLN A 287 -11.56 -18.35 -4.47
CA GLN A 287 -10.73 -18.56 -5.66
C GLN A 287 -9.29 -18.87 -5.28
N VAL A 288 -8.70 -18.08 -4.39
CA VAL A 288 -7.32 -18.19 -3.98
C VAL A 288 -7.13 -17.60 -2.59
N VAL A 289 -6.25 -18.23 -1.80
CA VAL A 289 -5.69 -17.68 -0.56
C VAL A 289 -4.21 -17.43 -0.84
N THR A 290 -3.82 -16.15 -0.91
CA THR A 290 -2.50 -15.70 -1.34
C THR A 290 -1.55 -15.61 -0.14
N ASP A 291 -1.20 -16.76 0.41
CA ASP A 291 -0.28 -16.87 1.55
C ASP A 291 0.78 -17.94 1.30
N GLY A 292 1.93 -17.81 1.95
CA GLY A 292 3.04 -18.73 1.81
C GLY A 292 3.47 -18.89 0.33
N ARG A 293 3.60 -20.13 -0.13
CA ARG A 293 4.02 -20.44 -1.52
C ARG A 293 3.12 -19.80 -2.59
N VAL A 294 1.84 -19.60 -2.26
CA VAL A 294 0.88 -19.04 -3.20
C VAL A 294 1.21 -17.59 -3.54
N LYS A 295 1.89 -16.83 -2.65
CA LYS A 295 2.41 -15.50 -2.98
C LYS A 295 3.33 -15.56 -4.22
N ALA A 296 4.30 -16.45 -4.23
CA ALA A 296 5.20 -16.62 -5.38
C ALA A 296 4.48 -17.11 -6.65
N GLU A 297 3.54 -18.04 -6.50
CA GLU A 297 2.73 -18.56 -7.61
C GLU A 297 1.87 -17.45 -8.25
N GLN A 298 1.23 -16.61 -7.43
CA GLN A 298 0.41 -15.48 -7.91
C GLN A 298 1.26 -14.37 -8.53
N ILE A 299 2.44 -14.08 -8.01
CA ILE A 299 3.38 -13.16 -8.65
C ILE A 299 3.71 -13.66 -10.07
N GLN A 300 4.09 -14.94 -10.21
CA GLN A 300 4.39 -15.50 -11.54
C GLN A 300 3.18 -15.46 -12.47
N GLN A 301 1.99 -15.75 -11.97
CA GLN A 301 0.77 -15.81 -12.77
C GLN A 301 0.31 -14.42 -13.26
N ILE A 302 0.41 -13.40 -12.39
CA ILE A 302 -0.17 -12.07 -12.64
C ILE A 302 0.86 -11.12 -13.22
N VAL A 303 2.07 -11.08 -12.64
CA VAL A 303 3.15 -10.19 -13.09
C VAL A 303 3.90 -10.78 -14.28
N GLY A 304 4.13 -12.11 -14.28
CA GLY A 304 4.84 -12.83 -15.34
C GLY A 304 6.36 -12.64 -15.31
N LEU A 305 6.87 -11.88 -14.34
CA LEU A 305 8.28 -11.57 -14.15
C LEU A 305 8.70 -11.91 -12.72
N ARG A 306 9.93 -12.34 -12.55
CA ARG A 306 10.54 -12.53 -11.23
C ARG A 306 10.87 -11.15 -10.64
N PRO A 307 10.43 -10.84 -9.40
CA PRO A 307 10.87 -9.63 -8.71
C PRO A 307 12.37 -9.63 -8.47
N ILE A 308 12.97 -8.46 -8.46
CA ILE A 308 14.37 -8.26 -8.02
C ILE A 308 14.45 -7.66 -6.61
N LEU A 309 13.31 -7.28 -6.03
CA LEU A 309 13.19 -6.88 -4.63
C LEU A 309 11.92 -7.50 -4.06
N ALA A 310 12.02 -8.08 -2.87
CA ALA A 310 10.89 -8.52 -2.09
C ALA A 310 11.04 -8.07 -0.64
N TYR A 311 9.93 -7.62 -0.02
CA TYR A 311 9.89 -7.19 1.36
C TYR A 311 8.66 -7.79 2.06
N GLY A 312 8.89 -8.40 3.22
CA GLY A 312 7.86 -8.99 4.07
C GLY A 312 8.21 -8.86 5.54
N ASN A 313 7.39 -9.41 6.41
CA ASN A 313 7.60 -9.37 7.87
C ASN A 313 7.32 -10.70 8.57
N SER A 314 6.92 -11.73 7.83
CA SER A 314 6.50 -13.00 8.43
C SER A 314 7.04 -14.23 7.69
N ASP A 315 6.92 -15.40 8.32
CA ASP A 315 7.26 -16.69 7.69
C ASP A 315 6.40 -16.96 6.45
N GLY A 316 5.21 -16.35 6.35
CA GLY A 316 4.36 -16.40 5.16
C GLY A 316 4.99 -15.75 3.92
N ASP A 317 5.99 -14.88 4.10
CA ASP A 317 6.69 -14.17 3.03
C ASP A 317 7.92 -14.91 2.50
N ILE A 318 8.38 -15.92 3.22
CA ILE A 318 9.58 -16.70 2.83
C ILE A 318 9.54 -17.16 1.37
N PRO A 319 8.46 -17.74 0.84
CA PRO A 319 8.42 -18.13 -0.56
C PRO A 319 8.51 -16.96 -1.55
N MET A 320 7.93 -15.80 -1.22
CA MET A 320 8.06 -14.58 -2.02
C MET A 320 9.51 -14.08 -2.02
N LEU A 321 10.14 -14.02 -0.86
CA LEU A 321 11.56 -13.65 -0.71
C LEU A 321 12.45 -14.60 -1.47
N LYS A 322 12.29 -15.92 -1.30
CA LYS A 322 13.03 -16.96 -2.04
C LYS A 322 12.81 -16.86 -3.55
N PHE A 323 11.58 -16.56 -3.98
CA PHE A 323 11.30 -16.37 -5.40
C PHE A 323 12.03 -15.16 -5.96
N ALA A 324 12.08 -14.05 -5.24
CA ALA A 324 12.82 -12.86 -5.68
C ALA A 324 14.34 -13.10 -5.70
N THR A 325 14.90 -13.68 -4.64
CA THR A 325 16.37 -13.77 -4.45
C THR A 325 17.00 -15.05 -4.97
N GLY A 326 16.22 -16.07 -5.29
CA GLY A 326 16.71 -17.35 -5.80
C GLY A 326 16.93 -17.40 -7.32
N GLY A 327 16.88 -16.25 -8.01
CA GLY A 327 17.17 -16.14 -9.44
C GLY A 327 18.62 -15.82 -9.75
N GLU A 328 18.95 -15.76 -11.04
CA GLU A 328 20.21 -15.19 -11.51
C GLU A 328 20.13 -13.66 -11.55
N GLY A 329 21.25 -12.99 -11.26
CA GLY A 329 21.32 -11.52 -11.28
C GLY A 329 21.13 -10.84 -9.93
N PRO A 330 21.16 -9.50 -9.91
CA PRO A 330 21.04 -8.73 -8.69
C PRO A 330 19.65 -8.83 -8.08
N SER A 331 19.58 -9.05 -6.78
CA SER A 331 18.31 -9.10 -6.05
C SER A 331 18.49 -8.68 -4.60
N LEU A 332 17.40 -8.25 -3.95
CA LEU A 332 17.37 -7.85 -2.55
C LEU A 332 16.13 -8.41 -1.85
N GLY A 333 16.34 -9.17 -0.79
CA GLY A 333 15.32 -9.64 0.14
C GLY A 333 15.38 -8.84 1.43
N LEU A 334 14.24 -8.37 1.93
CA LEU A 334 14.12 -7.56 3.14
C LEU A 334 13.06 -8.16 4.06
N LEU A 335 13.38 -8.27 5.35
CA LEU A 335 12.45 -8.70 6.40
C LEU A 335 12.30 -7.62 7.45
N ASN A 336 11.09 -7.23 7.76
CA ASN A 336 10.77 -6.30 8.82
C ASN A 336 10.66 -7.06 10.14
N HIS A 337 11.48 -6.70 11.12
CA HIS A 337 11.46 -7.27 12.46
C HIS A 337 10.78 -6.29 13.41
N HIS A 338 9.65 -6.71 13.98
CA HIS A 338 8.87 -5.93 14.92
C HIS A 338 9.46 -6.07 16.33
N ASP A 339 10.39 -5.19 16.66
CA ASP A 339 11.19 -5.21 17.89
C ASP A 339 11.10 -3.90 18.71
N ASP A 340 10.10 -3.04 18.43
CA ASP A 340 9.89 -1.77 19.12
C ASP A 340 8.60 -1.71 19.94
N PRO A 341 8.62 -2.20 21.18
CA PRO A 341 7.42 -2.23 22.02
C PRO A 341 7.00 -0.84 22.57
N ILE A 342 7.73 0.22 22.23
CA ILE A 342 7.47 1.58 22.75
C ILE A 342 6.71 2.41 21.71
N ARG A 343 7.10 2.33 20.42
CA ARG A 343 6.51 3.13 19.35
C ARG A 343 5.49 2.37 18.54
N GLU A 344 5.59 1.02 18.57
CA GLU A 344 4.70 0.08 17.92
C GLU A 344 4.54 -1.14 18.82
N TYR A 345 4.47 -2.36 18.29
CA TYR A 345 4.47 -3.61 19.05
C TYR A 345 5.78 -4.37 18.80
N ALA A 346 6.22 -5.10 19.82
CA ALA A 346 7.22 -6.14 19.62
C ALA A 346 6.55 -7.49 19.76
N TYR A 347 6.67 -8.30 18.72
CA TYR A 347 6.15 -9.65 18.70
C TYR A 347 7.12 -10.54 17.91
N GLU A 348 7.40 -11.67 18.49
CA GLU A 348 8.36 -12.66 18.02
C GLU A 348 7.76 -14.07 18.12
N ASP A 349 8.57 -15.02 18.57
CA ASP A 349 8.23 -16.42 18.70
C ASP A 349 6.88 -16.66 19.38
N GLY A 350 6.06 -17.50 18.75
CA GLY A 350 4.76 -17.90 19.28
C GLY A 350 3.62 -16.91 19.03
N SER A 351 3.87 -15.78 18.36
CA SER A 351 2.77 -14.92 17.90
C SER A 351 1.91 -15.66 16.88
N THR A 352 0.59 -15.40 16.94
CA THR A 352 -0.37 -15.85 15.92
C THR A 352 -0.55 -14.84 14.80
N ILE A 353 0.05 -13.65 14.94
CA ILE A 353 0.01 -12.53 13.99
C ILE A 353 1.46 -12.21 13.68
N GLY A 354 1.81 -12.06 12.41
CA GLY A 354 3.13 -11.65 11.94
C GLY A 354 4.28 -12.53 12.45
N ARG A 355 4.05 -13.85 12.61
CA ARG A 355 5.07 -14.78 13.09
C ARG A 355 6.30 -14.77 12.19
N LEU A 356 7.47 -14.48 12.76
CA LEU A 356 8.76 -14.43 12.08
C LEU A 356 9.81 -15.23 12.90
N GLU A 357 9.92 -16.51 12.62
CA GLU A 357 10.88 -17.44 13.24
C GLU A 357 11.82 -18.02 12.17
N GLU A 358 11.24 -18.80 11.23
CA GLU A 358 12.00 -19.43 10.14
C GLU A 358 12.69 -18.38 9.25
N GLY A 359 12.02 -17.25 9.00
CA GLY A 359 12.55 -16.16 8.18
C GLY A 359 13.83 -15.55 8.76
N LEU A 360 13.93 -15.39 10.08
CA LEU A 360 15.15 -14.90 10.74
C LEU A 360 16.30 -15.90 10.61
N ASP A 361 16.02 -17.20 10.79
CA ASP A 361 17.02 -18.27 10.64
C ASP A 361 17.56 -18.33 9.20
N LEU A 362 16.68 -18.15 8.21
CA LEU A 362 17.01 -18.20 6.78
C LEU A 362 17.69 -16.93 6.26
N ALA A 363 17.51 -15.80 6.91
CA ALA A 363 18.00 -14.51 6.42
C ALA A 363 19.52 -14.54 6.12
N GLY A 364 20.32 -15.12 7.02
CA GLY A 364 21.77 -15.27 6.84
C GLY A 364 22.15 -16.22 5.70
N GLU A 365 21.40 -17.31 5.50
CA GLU A 365 21.64 -18.28 4.42
C GLU A 365 21.33 -17.67 3.03
N TRP A 366 20.24 -16.90 2.95
CA TRP A 366 19.74 -16.33 1.70
C TRP A 366 20.26 -14.91 1.42
N GLY A 367 21.03 -14.33 2.37
CA GLY A 367 21.56 -12.96 2.25
C GLY A 367 20.47 -11.88 2.31
N TRP A 368 19.39 -12.13 3.05
CA TRP A 368 18.35 -11.14 3.28
C TRP A 368 18.79 -10.19 4.39
N GLU A 369 18.41 -8.91 4.24
CA GLU A 369 18.59 -7.92 5.30
C GLU A 369 17.39 -7.94 6.25
N VAL A 370 17.67 -8.06 7.54
CA VAL A 370 16.66 -7.96 8.60
C VAL A 370 16.64 -6.53 9.11
N MET A 371 15.48 -5.88 9.02
CA MET A 371 15.25 -4.50 9.40
C MET A 371 14.68 -4.44 10.81
N SER A 372 15.37 -3.81 11.73
CA SER A 372 14.87 -3.51 13.07
C SER A 372 14.01 -2.25 13.03
N MET A 373 12.73 -2.35 13.35
CA MET A 373 11.89 -1.15 13.47
C MET A 373 12.42 -0.18 14.51
N LYS A 374 13.00 -0.72 15.58
CA LYS A 374 13.57 0.06 16.66
C LYS A 374 14.82 0.82 16.27
N ASP A 375 15.75 0.17 15.57
CA ASP A 375 17.09 0.69 15.32
C ASP A 375 17.21 1.33 13.93
N ASP A 376 16.49 0.82 12.92
CA ASP A 376 16.61 1.29 11.53
C ASP A 376 15.61 2.40 11.18
N TRP A 377 14.54 2.61 11.97
CA TRP A 377 13.55 3.63 11.70
C TRP A 377 13.57 4.77 12.71
N LYS A 378 13.57 6.03 12.21
CA LYS A 378 13.45 7.24 13.05
C LYS A 378 12.02 7.49 13.51
N TYR A 379 11.06 7.17 12.63
CA TYR A 379 9.63 7.36 12.82
C TYR A 379 8.92 6.06 12.46
N ILE A 380 7.75 5.81 13.04
CA ILE A 380 6.89 4.68 12.67
C ILE A 380 5.81 5.19 11.69
N PHE A 381 4.96 6.10 12.17
CA PHE A 381 3.86 6.71 11.41
C PHE A 381 4.13 8.17 11.04
#